data_dc9ed16e36b8a0f96802cc569bfe4340
#
_entry.id   dc9ed16e36b8a0f96802cc569bfe4340
#
_cell.length_a   1.000
_cell.length_b   1.000
_cell.length_c   1.000
_cell.angle_alpha   90.00
_cell.angle_beta   90.00
_cell.angle_gamma   90.00
#
_symmetry.space_group_name_H-M   'P 1'
#
loop_
_entity.id
_entity.type
_entity.pdbx_description
1 polymer ?
#
loop_
_entity_poly.entity_id
_entity_poly.type
_entity_poly.pdbx_seq_one_letter_code
_entity_poly.pdbx_strand_id
1 'polypeptide(L)'
;RDRGRKRKAPPVKERAVELGIPVLQPEKIGKNREFLDTIRGADADVIVVAAYGRILPKEVLEMPALGCINIHGSLLPRFRGAAPIQAAIIEGDEETGITIMKMAEGLDTGDMLAKASTPIDGKTGQQLHDELSVMGAELLMRTLPELASLEGEKQDDRLSTYAPMISKKDGHIDFSQTAARIERTMRAFDPWPGTYAYCSDKMLKLRKAETLDKASDKEPGTVIEAEGDHIDISCGEGILRVTEIQAPGRKRAAVKEYLKGNSIEIGTVLG
;
A
#
# COMPACT_ATOMS: atom_id res chain seq x y z
N ARG A 1 -11.53 8.59 -10.12
CA ARG A 1 -12.11 8.76 -11.50
C ARG A 1 -11.35 7.82 -12.42
N ASP A 2 -12.01 6.79 -12.88
CA ASP A 2 -11.49 5.94 -13.95
C ASP A 2 -11.42 6.72 -15.26
N ARG A 3 -10.60 6.28 -16.23
CA ARG A 3 -10.38 6.97 -17.53
C ARG A 3 -11.65 7.23 -18.37
N GLY A 4 -12.84 6.91 -17.87
CA GLY A 4 -14.14 7.00 -18.55
C GLY A 4 -15.15 7.98 -17.99
N ARG A 5 -14.78 8.95 -17.15
CA ARG A 5 -15.68 10.03 -16.64
C ARG A 5 -16.91 9.62 -15.78
N LYS A 6 -17.23 8.36 -15.60
CA LYS A 6 -18.30 7.96 -14.68
C LYS A 6 -17.71 7.76 -13.27
N ARG A 7 -18.34 8.43 -12.26
CA ARG A 7 -18.01 8.15 -10.85
C ARG A 7 -18.55 6.77 -10.51
N LYS A 8 -17.66 5.83 -10.20
CA LYS A 8 -18.04 4.53 -9.68
C LYS A 8 -18.11 4.61 -8.15
N ALA A 9 -19.13 4.00 -7.54
CA ALA A 9 -19.18 3.92 -6.09
C ALA A 9 -18.02 3.05 -5.55
N PRO A 10 -17.50 3.33 -4.33
CA PRO A 10 -16.59 2.42 -3.68
C PRO A 10 -17.25 1.07 -3.39
N PRO A 11 -16.50 -0.06 -3.38
CA PRO A 11 -17.06 -1.39 -3.15
C PRO A 11 -17.88 -1.49 -1.84
N VAL A 12 -17.41 -0.87 -0.76
CA VAL A 12 -18.12 -0.83 0.52
C VAL A 12 -19.48 -0.17 0.39
N LYS A 13 -19.58 0.92 -0.38
CA LYS A 13 -20.86 1.59 -0.62
C LYS A 13 -21.81 0.71 -1.44
N GLU A 14 -21.31 0.10 -2.52
CA GLU A 14 -22.11 -0.81 -3.35
C GLU A 14 -22.70 -1.92 -2.47
N ARG A 15 -21.86 -2.55 -1.63
CA ARG A 15 -22.28 -3.63 -0.75
C ARG A 15 -23.26 -3.18 0.35
N ALA A 16 -23.04 -2.01 0.96
CA ALA A 16 -23.95 -1.46 1.96
C ALA A 16 -25.36 -1.20 1.37
N VAL A 17 -25.41 -0.65 0.16
CA VAL A 17 -26.69 -0.42 -0.54
C VAL A 17 -27.40 -1.74 -0.84
N GLU A 18 -26.70 -2.76 -1.31
CA GLU A 18 -27.25 -4.10 -1.56
C GLU A 18 -27.86 -4.72 -0.28
N LEU A 19 -27.24 -4.46 0.87
CA LEU A 19 -27.69 -4.97 2.17
C LEU A 19 -28.72 -4.08 2.86
N GLY A 20 -29.13 -2.95 2.25
CA GLY A 20 -30.04 -1.99 2.86
C GLY A 20 -29.44 -1.21 4.04
N ILE A 21 -28.11 -1.18 4.16
CA ILE A 21 -27.42 -0.43 5.22
C ILE A 21 -27.34 1.04 4.80
N PRO A 22 -27.76 2.00 5.66
CA PRO A 22 -27.66 3.42 5.37
C PRO A 22 -26.23 3.86 5.07
N VAL A 23 -26.05 4.68 4.03
CA VAL A 23 -24.74 5.17 3.60
C VAL A 23 -24.68 6.68 3.74
N LEU A 24 -23.74 7.18 4.55
CA LEU A 24 -23.46 8.60 4.72
C LEU A 24 -22.11 8.93 4.11
N GLN A 25 -22.01 10.06 3.39
CA GLN A 25 -20.77 10.49 2.73
C GLN A 25 -20.51 11.99 2.93
N PRO A 26 -20.31 12.45 4.17
CA PRO A 26 -20.03 13.85 4.44
C PRO A 26 -18.66 14.23 3.89
N GLU A 27 -18.52 15.43 3.31
CA GLU A 27 -17.22 15.93 2.87
C GLU A 27 -16.27 16.22 4.05
N LYS A 28 -16.83 16.64 5.19
CA LYS A 28 -16.10 16.94 6.43
C LYS A 28 -16.91 16.43 7.62
N ILE A 29 -16.32 15.54 8.42
CA ILE A 29 -16.98 14.96 9.59
C ILE A 29 -17.13 16.02 10.70
N GLY A 30 -16.05 16.61 11.19
CA GLY A 30 -16.04 17.43 12.41
C GLY A 30 -16.79 18.76 12.33
N LYS A 31 -17.30 19.17 11.15
CA LYS A 31 -18.08 20.39 10.97
C LYS A 31 -19.51 20.14 10.46
N ASN A 32 -19.91 18.88 10.38
CA ASN A 32 -21.23 18.48 9.88
C ASN A 32 -22.10 18.02 11.06
N ARG A 33 -22.88 18.94 11.63
CA ARG A 33 -23.75 18.67 12.78
C ARG A 33 -24.78 17.59 12.48
N GLU A 34 -25.45 17.66 11.34
CA GLU A 34 -26.44 16.66 10.92
C GLU A 34 -25.84 15.25 10.89
N PHE A 35 -24.62 15.11 10.33
CA PHE A 35 -23.90 13.84 10.33
C PHE A 35 -23.58 13.36 11.76
N LEU A 36 -23.05 14.25 12.62
CA LEU A 36 -22.71 13.92 14.00
C LEU A 36 -23.96 13.50 14.80
N ASP A 37 -25.09 14.18 14.60
CA ASP A 37 -26.35 13.84 15.26
C ASP A 37 -26.92 12.52 14.73
N THR A 38 -26.75 12.23 13.45
CA THR A 38 -27.17 10.95 12.85
C THR A 38 -26.38 9.77 13.43
N ILE A 39 -25.03 9.88 13.53
CA ILE A 39 -24.24 8.78 14.09
C ILE A 39 -24.44 8.64 15.59
N ARG A 40 -24.68 9.74 16.32
CA ARG A 40 -25.04 9.70 17.76
C ARG A 40 -26.39 9.01 17.96
N GLY A 41 -27.37 9.31 17.11
CA GLY A 41 -28.70 8.68 17.16
C GLY A 41 -28.71 7.20 16.76
N ALA A 42 -27.62 6.70 16.15
CA ALA A 42 -27.47 5.26 15.88
C ALA A 42 -27.16 4.45 17.15
N ASP A 43 -26.77 5.11 18.25
CA ASP A 43 -26.49 4.50 19.58
C ASP A 43 -25.61 3.23 19.45
N ALA A 44 -24.54 3.33 18.66
CA ALA A 44 -23.65 2.23 18.39
C ALA A 44 -22.71 1.96 19.57
N ASP A 45 -22.54 0.70 19.95
CA ASP A 45 -21.59 0.29 21.00
C ASP A 45 -20.14 0.54 20.60
N VAL A 46 -19.81 0.41 19.31
CA VAL A 46 -18.47 0.58 18.74
C VAL A 46 -18.54 1.18 17.34
N ILE A 47 -17.55 1.98 16.97
CA ILE A 47 -17.32 2.42 15.59
C ILE A 47 -16.10 1.69 15.05
N VAL A 48 -16.28 0.95 13.95
CA VAL A 48 -15.19 0.27 13.24
C VAL A 48 -14.71 1.13 12.09
N VAL A 49 -13.40 1.35 12.04
CA VAL A 49 -12.73 2.13 11.01
C VAL A 49 -11.84 1.21 10.18
N ALA A 50 -11.90 1.34 8.86
CA ALA A 50 -11.02 0.63 7.94
C ALA A 50 -10.67 1.55 6.77
N ALA A 51 -9.38 1.71 6.47
CA ALA A 51 -8.86 2.49 5.33
C ALA A 51 -9.50 3.89 5.19
N TYR A 52 -9.75 4.57 6.29
CA TYR A 52 -10.45 5.86 6.28
C TYR A 52 -9.55 7.03 5.84
N GLY A 53 -8.26 6.99 6.17
CA GLY A 53 -7.24 7.94 5.71
C GLY A 53 -7.40 9.38 6.22
N ARG A 54 -8.17 9.60 7.28
CA ARG A 54 -8.35 10.90 7.94
C ARG A 54 -8.41 10.75 9.45
N ILE A 55 -8.00 11.79 10.16
CA ILE A 55 -8.12 11.85 11.62
C ILE A 55 -9.59 12.05 11.98
N LEU A 56 -10.09 11.22 12.91
CA LEU A 56 -11.42 11.39 13.48
C LEU A 56 -11.38 12.47 14.58
N PRO A 57 -12.41 13.36 14.63
CA PRO A 57 -12.55 14.29 15.73
C PRO A 57 -12.73 13.58 17.07
N LYS A 58 -12.24 14.18 18.14
CA LYS A 58 -12.38 13.65 19.50
C LYS A 58 -13.82 13.30 19.86
N GLU A 59 -14.77 14.18 19.48
CA GLU A 59 -16.22 13.96 19.67
C GLU A 59 -16.70 12.64 19.08
N VAL A 60 -16.12 12.19 17.95
CA VAL A 60 -16.47 10.91 17.32
C VAL A 60 -15.76 9.75 18.00
N LEU A 61 -14.49 9.94 18.40
CA LEU A 61 -13.72 8.90 19.11
C LEU A 61 -14.34 8.50 20.44
N GLU A 62 -14.95 9.45 21.14
CA GLU A 62 -15.55 9.28 22.47
C GLU A 62 -17.07 8.98 22.42
N MET A 63 -17.67 8.93 21.24
CA MET A 63 -19.12 8.78 21.07
C MET A 63 -19.61 7.37 21.46
N PRO A 64 -19.03 6.27 20.97
CA PRO A 64 -19.50 4.93 21.32
C PRO A 64 -18.94 4.46 22.66
N ALA A 65 -19.72 3.66 23.40
CA ALA A 65 -19.35 3.18 24.73
C ALA A 65 -18.03 2.38 24.74
N LEU A 66 -17.76 1.59 23.70
CA LEU A 66 -16.53 0.82 23.54
C LEU A 66 -15.46 1.56 22.70
N GLY A 67 -15.73 2.81 22.32
CA GLY A 67 -14.83 3.64 21.54
C GLY A 67 -14.79 3.28 20.05
N CYS A 68 -13.78 3.81 19.38
CA CYS A 68 -13.51 3.51 17.97
C CYS A 68 -12.35 2.52 17.86
N ILE A 69 -12.47 1.53 16.98
CA ILE A 69 -11.38 0.60 16.67
C ILE A 69 -11.02 0.70 15.18
N ASN A 70 -9.74 0.50 14.88
CA ASN A 70 -9.23 0.54 13.50
C ASN A 70 -8.64 -0.81 13.10
N ILE A 71 -8.91 -1.22 11.86
CA ILE A 71 -8.27 -2.36 11.20
C ILE A 71 -7.05 -1.82 10.47
N HIS A 72 -5.86 -1.96 11.08
CA HIS A 72 -4.63 -1.42 10.53
C HIS A 72 -3.82 -2.49 9.80
N GLY A 73 -3.32 -2.16 8.60
CA GLY A 73 -2.65 -3.10 7.69
C GLY A 73 -1.17 -3.31 7.98
N SER A 74 -0.79 -3.44 9.25
CA SER A 74 0.55 -3.84 9.67
C SER A 74 0.53 -4.51 11.05
N LEU A 75 1.66 -5.08 11.44
CA LEU A 75 1.93 -5.52 12.81
C LEU A 75 2.44 -4.32 13.62
N LEU A 76 1.53 -3.53 14.19
CA LEU A 76 1.89 -2.37 15.02
C LEU A 76 2.80 -2.79 16.20
N PRO A 77 3.74 -1.91 16.61
CA PRO A 77 3.87 -0.49 16.28
C PRO A 77 4.59 -0.18 14.96
N ARG A 78 5.01 -1.21 14.20
CA ARG A 78 5.68 -1.01 12.92
C ARG A 78 4.71 -0.51 11.85
N PHE A 79 5.14 0.46 11.04
CA PHE A 79 4.40 1.06 9.93
C PHE A 79 3.07 1.73 10.32
N ARG A 80 3.09 2.62 11.30
CA ARG A 80 2.00 3.59 11.50
C ARG A 80 1.86 4.45 10.24
N GLY A 81 0.66 4.87 9.88
CA GLY A 81 0.41 5.78 8.77
C GLY A 81 -0.33 5.18 7.59
N ALA A 82 -0.17 5.80 6.41
CA ALA A 82 -1.11 5.63 5.30
C ALA A 82 -0.84 4.44 4.38
N ALA A 83 0.40 3.92 4.32
CA ALA A 83 0.79 2.89 3.36
C ALA A 83 1.60 1.73 4.00
N PRO A 84 1.09 1.12 5.09
CA PRO A 84 1.82 0.09 5.83
C PRO A 84 2.12 -1.15 5.00
N ILE A 85 1.21 -1.58 4.13
CA ILE A 85 1.35 -2.75 3.27
C ILE A 85 2.54 -2.60 2.33
N GLN A 86 2.61 -1.45 1.63
CA GLN A 86 3.72 -1.17 0.72
C GLN A 86 5.04 -1.01 1.48
N ALA A 87 5.01 -0.37 2.64
CA ALA A 87 6.20 -0.19 3.47
C ALA A 87 6.80 -1.54 3.90
N ALA A 88 5.99 -2.51 4.33
CA ALA A 88 6.45 -3.84 4.72
C ALA A 88 7.17 -4.56 3.56
N ILE A 89 6.62 -4.48 2.33
CA ILE A 89 7.26 -5.07 1.15
C ILE A 89 8.58 -4.36 0.82
N ILE A 90 8.60 -3.01 0.81
CA ILE A 90 9.78 -2.21 0.44
C ILE A 90 10.93 -2.43 1.41
N GLU A 91 10.63 -2.45 2.71
CA GLU A 91 11.66 -2.67 3.75
C GLU A 91 12.15 -4.11 3.78
N GLY A 92 11.46 -5.04 3.12
CA GLY A 92 11.87 -6.44 2.99
C GLY A 92 11.55 -7.27 4.23
N ASP A 93 10.49 -6.92 4.94
CA ASP A 93 10.00 -7.73 6.05
C ASP A 93 9.61 -9.12 5.54
N GLU A 94 9.87 -10.15 6.33
CA GLU A 94 9.49 -11.53 5.98
C GLU A 94 7.99 -11.75 6.14
N GLU A 95 7.38 -11.08 7.13
CA GLU A 95 5.95 -11.13 7.42
C GLU A 95 5.37 -9.74 7.66
N THR A 96 4.07 -9.64 7.47
CA THR A 96 3.25 -8.51 7.86
C THR A 96 1.91 -9.02 8.40
N GLY A 97 0.94 -8.13 8.61
CA GLY A 97 -0.35 -8.59 9.13
C GLY A 97 -1.35 -7.47 9.32
N ILE A 98 -2.34 -7.79 10.13
CA ILE A 98 -3.38 -6.87 10.59
C ILE A 98 -3.25 -6.68 12.10
N THR A 99 -3.42 -5.46 12.55
CA THR A 99 -3.65 -5.12 13.96
C THR A 99 -5.03 -4.49 14.11
N ILE A 100 -5.90 -5.06 14.95
CA ILE A 100 -7.07 -4.36 15.48
C ILE A 100 -6.59 -3.52 16.66
N MET A 101 -6.82 -2.23 16.63
CA MET A 101 -6.36 -1.29 17.65
C MET A 101 -7.46 -0.33 18.09
N LYS A 102 -7.44 0.14 19.34
CA LYS A 102 -8.23 1.29 19.79
C LYS A 102 -7.72 2.55 19.11
N MET A 103 -8.61 3.40 18.66
CA MET A 103 -8.20 4.69 18.10
C MET A 103 -7.96 5.70 19.22
N ALA A 104 -6.92 6.51 19.05
CA ALA A 104 -6.54 7.63 19.92
C ALA A 104 -6.39 8.90 19.07
N GLU A 105 -6.09 10.03 19.70
CA GLU A 105 -5.87 11.30 18.99
C GLU A 105 -4.61 11.28 18.10
N GLY A 106 -3.62 10.43 18.42
CA GLY A 106 -2.41 10.22 17.61
C GLY A 106 -2.64 9.29 16.45
N LEU A 107 -1.82 9.43 15.40
CA LEU A 107 -1.88 8.60 14.22
C LEU A 107 -1.43 7.17 14.54
N ASP A 108 -2.36 6.22 14.55
CA ASP A 108 -2.17 4.79 14.77
C ASP A 108 -1.38 4.47 16.06
N THR A 109 -1.59 5.25 17.13
CA THR A 109 -0.87 5.15 18.42
C THR A 109 -1.65 4.46 19.53
N GLY A 110 -2.91 4.11 19.30
CA GLY A 110 -3.75 3.50 20.34
C GLY A 110 -3.36 2.06 20.66
N ASP A 111 -3.93 1.54 21.73
CA ASP A 111 -3.63 0.21 22.25
C ASP A 111 -4.06 -0.89 21.25
N MET A 112 -3.21 -1.90 21.09
CA MET A 112 -3.44 -3.03 20.20
C MET A 112 -4.31 -4.07 20.89
N LEU A 113 -5.38 -4.52 20.23
CA LEU A 113 -6.36 -5.46 20.78
C LEU A 113 -6.16 -6.88 20.28
N ALA A 114 -5.84 -7.02 18.99
CA ALA A 114 -5.61 -8.32 18.36
C ALA A 114 -4.68 -8.17 17.17
N LYS A 115 -3.93 -9.23 16.85
CA LYS A 115 -3.04 -9.29 15.69
C LYS A 115 -3.21 -10.62 14.94
N ALA A 116 -2.99 -10.58 13.64
CA ALA A 116 -2.80 -11.76 12.79
C ALA A 116 -1.71 -11.47 11.77
N SER A 117 -0.85 -12.45 11.49
CA SER A 117 0.27 -12.29 10.55
C SER A 117 0.17 -13.21 9.35
N THR A 118 0.84 -12.84 8.27
CA THR A 118 1.02 -13.63 7.04
C THR A 118 2.39 -13.36 6.44
N PRO A 119 3.03 -14.37 5.81
CA PRO A 119 4.29 -14.16 5.11
C PRO A 119 4.09 -13.29 3.85
N ILE A 120 5.10 -12.49 3.52
CA ILE A 120 5.09 -11.63 2.32
C ILE A 120 5.42 -12.42 1.05
N ASP A 121 6.39 -13.35 1.09
CA ASP A 121 6.71 -14.36 0.05
C ASP A 121 6.63 -13.88 -1.41
N GLY A 122 7.28 -12.77 -1.73
CA GLY A 122 7.28 -12.25 -3.10
C GLY A 122 5.93 -11.68 -3.59
N LYS A 123 4.91 -11.57 -2.75
CA LYS A 123 3.61 -10.99 -3.11
C LYS A 123 3.74 -9.54 -3.56
N THR A 124 2.87 -9.15 -4.48
CA THR A 124 2.70 -7.73 -4.87
C THR A 124 1.86 -6.99 -3.83
N GLY A 125 1.90 -5.65 -3.88
CA GLY A 125 1.06 -4.80 -3.02
C GLY A 125 -0.42 -5.12 -3.15
N GLN A 126 -0.91 -5.44 -4.37
CA GLN A 126 -2.31 -5.84 -4.59
C GLN A 126 -2.64 -7.19 -3.96
N GLN A 127 -1.79 -8.21 -4.17
CA GLN A 127 -2.02 -9.54 -3.62
C GLN A 127 -2.06 -9.52 -2.09
N LEU A 128 -1.11 -8.79 -1.49
CA LEU A 128 -1.04 -8.65 -0.05
C LEU A 128 -2.22 -7.85 0.51
N HIS A 129 -2.63 -6.78 -0.17
CA HIS A 129 -3.83 -6.01 0.19
C HIS A 129 -5.09 -6.89 0.19
N ASP A 130 -5.28 -7.71 -0.84
CA ASP A 130 -6.47 -8.57 -0.96
C ASP A 130 -6.49 -9.63 0.14
N GLU A 131 -5.36 -10.24 0.45
CA GLU A 131 -5.21 -11.21 1.54
C GLU A 131 -5.47 -10.57 2.90
N LEU A 132 -4.85 -9.42 3.18
CA LEU A 132 -5.02 -8.69 4.44
C LEU A 132 -6.45 -8.15 4.61
N SER A 133 -7.16 -7.85 3.52
CA SER A 133 -8.57 -7.46 3.56
C SER A 133 -9.46 -8.58 4.12
N VAL A 134 -9.24 -9.81 3.70
CA VAL A 134 -9.96 -10.99 4.21
C VAL A 134 -9.56 -11.26 5.67
N MET A 135 -8.25 -11.32 5.94
CA MET A 135 -7.71 -11.54 7.29
C MET A 135 -8.23 -10.50 8.29
N GLY A 136 -8.28 -9.23 7.90
CA GLY A 136 -8.78 -8.15 8.75
C GLY A 136 -10.26 -8.31 9.11
N ALA A 137 -11.08 -8.72 8.15
CA ALA A 137 -12.49 -8.99 8.39
C ALA A 137 -12.67 -10.19 9.34
N GLU A 138 -11.94 -11.28 9.14
CA GLU A 138 -11.99 -12.46 10.02
C GLU A 138 -11.49 -12.15 11.43
N LEU A 139 -10.41 -11.40 11.55
CA LEU A 139 -9.87 -10.99 12.85
C LEU A 139 -10.86 -10.08 13.58
N LEU A 140 -11.49 -9.12 12.88
CA LEU A 140 -12.52 -8.27 13.44
C LEU A 140 -13.69 -9.09 13.99
N MET A 141 -14.22 -10.04 13.21
CA MET A 141 -15.36 -10.86 13.62
C MET A 141 -15.06 -11.73 14.85
N ARG A 142 -13.80 -12.11 15.05
CA ARG A 142 -13.36 -12.81 16.27
C ARG A 142 -13.17 -11.86 17.45
N THR A 143 -12.76 -10.62 17.21
CA THR A 143 -12.47 -9.64 18.25
C THR A 143 -13.73 -8.97 18.81
N LEU A 144 -14.74 -8.71 17.97
CA LEU A 144 -15.94 -7.96 18.36
C LEU A 144 -16.70 -8.56 19.56
N PRO A 145 -16.96 -9.89 19.67
CA PRO A 145 -17.70 -10.46 20.79
C PRO A 145 -17.03 -10.26 22.16
N GLU A 146 -15.71 -10.15 22.16
CA GLU A 146 -14.88 -10.02 23.38
C GLU A 146 -14.44 -8.58 23.66
N LEU A 147 -14.78 -7.64 22.78
CA LEU A 147 -14.24 -6.27 22.77
C LEU A 147 -14.37 -5.55 24.11
N ALA A 148 -15.49 -5.76 24.82
CA ALA A 148 -15.73 -5.12 26.11
C ALA A 148 -14.81 -5.62 27.25
N SER A 149 -14.25 -6.84 27.12
CA SER A 149 -13.37 -7.47 28.11
C SER A 149 -11.90 -7.46 27.70
N LEU A 150 -11.56 -7.05 26.46
CA LEU A 150 -10.18 -7.03 25.99
C LEU A 150 -9.39 -5.91 26.64
N GLU A 151 -8.29 -6.28 27.26
CA GLU A 151 -7.25 -5.34 27.67
C GLU A 151 -6.35 -5.03 26.48
N GLY A 152 -6.17 -3.74 26.17
CA GLY A 152 -5.30 -3.30 25.09
C GLY A 152 -3.82 -3.36 25.48
N GLU A 153 -2.98 -3.90 24.60
CA GLU A 153 -1.53 -3.85 24.71
C GLU A 153 -1.02 -2.48 24.26
N LYS A 154 -0.30 -1.75 25.11
CA LYS A 154 0.31 -0.46 24.74
C LYS A 154 1.41 -0.66 23.72
N GLN A 155 1.46 0.20 22.72
CA GLN A 155 2.54 0.20 21.76
C GLN A 155 3.84 0.75 22.37
N ASP A 156 4.97 0.10 22.09
CA ASP A 156 6.30 0.66 22.39
C ASP A 156 6.71 1.63 21.25
N ASP A 157 6.68 2.93 21.54
CA ASP A 157 7.01 3.97 20.57
C ASP A 157 8.44 3.88 20.02
N ARG A 158 9.36 3.23 20.75
CA ARG A 158 10.75 3.02 20.29
C ARG A 158 10.84 2.06 19.12
N LEU A 159 9.84 1.19 18.96
CA LEU A 159 9.74 0.21 17.86
C LEU A 159 8.86 0.73 16.71
N SER A 160 8.29 1.93 16.86
CA SER A 160 7.41 2.46 15.83
C SER A 160 8.19 2.94 14.61
N THR A 161 7.62 2.67 13.43
CA THR A 161 8.08 3.23 12.16
C THR A 161 6.91 3.89 11.45
N TYR A 162 7.19 4.78 10.50
CA TYR A 162 6.16 5.53 9.79
C TYR A 162 6.12 5.17 8.30
N ALA A 163 4.93 4.89 7.80
CA ALA A 163 4.64 4.60 6.40
C ALA A 163 3.86 5.77 5.77
N PRO A 164 4.54 6.70 5.07
CA PRO A 164 3.91 7.89 4.51
C PRO A 164 2.93 7.55 3.40
N MET A 165 2.06 8.52 3.09
CA MET A 165 1.15 8.41 1.96
C MET A 165 1.94 8.38 0.64
N ILE A 166 1.65 7.37 -0.19
CA ILE A 166 2.28 7.20 -1.49
C ILE A 166 1.65 8.13 -2.53
N SER A 167 2.48 8.69 -3.37
CA SER A 167 2.12 9.52 -4.50
C SER A 167 2.62 8.93 -5.83
N LYS A 168 2.20 9.49 -6.95
CA LYS A 168 2.71 9.05 -8.27
C LYS A 168 4.20 9.27 -8.45
N LYS A 169 4.77 10.27 -7.76
CA LYS A 169 6.20 10.61 -7.86
C LYS A 169 7.08 9.53 -7.23
N ASP A 170 6.57 8.85 -6.21
CA ASP A 170 7.32 7.80 -5.51
C ASP A 170 7.56 6.56 -6.40
N GLY A 171 6.81 6.45 -7.50
CA GLY A 171 7.04 5.43 -8.52
C GLY A 171 8.25 5.70 -9.42
N HIS A 172 8.90 6.86 -9.34
CA HIS A 172 10.15 7.12 -10.04
C HIS A 172 11.28 6.32 -9.41
N ILE A 173 11.94 5.49 -10.21
CA ILE A 173 13.00 4.60 -9.70
C ILE A 173 14.26 5.40 -9.47
N ASP A 174 14.81 5.30 -8.26
CA ASP A 174 16.15 5.74 -7.91
C ASP A 174 17.10 4.54 -8.03
N PHE A 175 17.85 4.49 -9.12
CA PHE A 175 18.80 3.39 -9.37
C PHE A 175 20.02 3.43 -8.46
N SER A 176 20.26 4.48 -7.67
CA SER A 176 21.30 4.50 -6.66
C SER A 176 21.03 3.53 -5.48
N GLN A 177 19.77 3.08 -5.34
CA GLN A 177 19.40 2.03 -4.39
C GLN A 177 19.90 0.66 -4.82
N THR A 178 19.82 -0.33 -3.91
CA THR A 178 20.13 -1.73 -4.26
C THR A 178 19.08 -2.30 -5.21
N ALA A 179 19.48 -3.19 -6.11
CA ALA A 179 18.55 -3.89 -7.01
C ALA A 179 17.43 -4.60 -6.25
N ALA A 180 17.75 -5.18 -5.07
CA ALA A 180 16.78 -5.83 -4.20
C ALA A 180 15.72 -4.83 -3.66
N ARG A 181 16.11 -3.62 -3.25
CA ARG A 181 15.16 -2.60 -2.79
C ARG A 181 14.28 -2.11 -3.94
N ILE A 182 14.85 -1.92 -5.12
CA ILE A 182 14.10 -1.49 -6.31
C ILE A 182 13.08 -2.57 -6.71
N GLU A 183 13.47 -3.84 -6.71
CA GLU A 183 12.56 -4.96 -7.02
C GLU A 183 11.38 -4.99 -6.04
N ARG A 184 11.66 -4.89 -4.72
CA ARG A 184 10.61 -4.81 -3.70
C ARG A 184 9.70 -3.60 -3.91
N THR A 185 10.25 -2.44 -4.26
CA THR A 185 9.46 -1.23 -4.58
C THR A 185 8.57 -1.47 -5.80
N MET A 186 9.07 -2.15 -6.83
CA MET A 186 8.27 -2.52 -8.01
C MET A 186 7.09 -3.41 -7.64
N ARG A 187 7.30 -4.42 -6.80
CA ARG A 187 6.21 -5.30 -6.30
C ARG A 187 5.24 -4.54 -5.41
N ALA A 188 5.73 -3.74 -4.47
CA ALA A 188 4.91 -2.96 -3.56
C ALA A 188 3.97 -2.00 -4.29
N PHE A 189 4.44 -1.44 -5.41
CA PHE A 189 3.72 -0.44 -6.19
C PHE A 189 2.91 -1.01 -7.36
N ASP A 190 2.86 -2.31 -7.55
CA ASP A 190 1.99 -2.93 -8.56
C ASP A 190 0.59 -3.17 -7.96
N PRO A 191 -0.48 -2.66 -8.57
CA PRO A 191 -0.56 -1.94 -9.84
C PRO A 191 -0.40 -0.40 -9.72
N TRP A 192 -0.45 0.16 -8.53
CA TRP A 192 -0.42 1.60 -8.29
C TRP A 192 0.58 1.97 -7.17
N PRO A 193 1.35 3.05 -7.37
CA PRO A 193 1.41 3.95 -8.52
C PRO A 193 2.07 3.33 -9.76
N GLY A 194 2.68 2.17 -9.62
CA GLY A 194 3.57 1.56 -10.58
C GLY A 194 4.93 2.27 -10.62
N THR A 195 5.96 1.59 -11.05
CA THR A 195 7.31 2.14 -11.15
C THR A 195 7.66 2.56 -12.57
N TYR A 196 8.50 3.58 -12.69
CA TYR A 196 8.93 4.10 -13.98
C TYR A 196 10.32 4.74 -13.90
N ALA A 197 10.97 4.80 -15.06
CA ALA A 197 12.18 5.56 -15.30
C ALA A 197 12.06 6.29 -16.64
N TYR A 198 12.97 7.21 -16.92
CA TYR A 198 13.05 7.86 -18.21
C TYR A 198 14.21 7.27 -19.01
N CYS A 199 13.91 6.89 -20.27
CA CYS A 199 14.89 6.57 -21.29
C CYS A 199 14.94 7.76 -22.26
N SER A 200 15.95 8.61 -22.15
CA SER A 200 15.94 9.95 -22.74
C SER A 200 14.66 10.72 -22.27
N ASP A 201 13.87 11.25 -23.18
CA ASP A 201 12.64 11.98 -22.87
C ASP A 201 11.38 11.10 -22.73
N LYS A 202 11.52 9.77 -22.83
CA LYS A 202 10.37 8.85 -22.83
C LYS A 202 10.24 8.14 -21.48
N MET A 203 9.09 8.34 -20.81
CA MET A 203 8.76 7.58 -19.61
C MET A 203 8.52 6.11 -19.97
N LEU A 204 9.29 5.21 -19.38
CA LEU A 204 9.13 3.76 -19.48
C LEU A 204 8.73 3.20 -18.13
N LYS A 205 7.57 2.55 -18.04
CA LYS A 205 7.17 1.86 -16.82
C LYS A 205 7.83 0.49 -16.77
N LEU A 206 8.52 0.23 -15.67
CA LEU A 206 9.09 -1.07 -15.35
C LEU A 206 8.08 -1.86 -14.52
N ARG A 207 7.69 -3.06 -14.96
CA ARG A 207 6.54 -3.78 -14.41
C ARG A 207 6.88 -5.05 -13.66
N LYS A 208 7.92 -5.73 -14.11
CA LYS A 208 8.44 -6.93 -13.45
C LYS A 208 9.94 -6.97 -13.61
N ALA A 209 10.61 -7.31 -12.54
CA ALA A 209 12.04 -7.50 -12.53
C ALA A 209 12.42 -8.60 -11.54
N GLU A 210 13.64 -9.04 -11.66
CA GLU A 210 14.35 -9.89 -10.70
C GLU A 210 15.72 -9.29 -10.40
N THR A 211 16.32 -9.70 -9.31
CA THR A 211 17.67 -9.26 -8.92
C THR A 211 18.68 -10.28 -9.36
N LEU A 212 19.81 -9.81 -9.91
CA LEU A 212 20.98 -10.66 -10.13
C LEU A 212 22.04 -10.32 -9.09
N ASP A 213 22.53 -11.37 -8.44
CA ASP A 213 23.65 -11.26 -7.49
C ASP A 213 24.97 -11.17 -8.27
N LYS A 214 25.13 -10.06 -8.98
CA LYS A 214 26.32 -9.71 -9.75
C LYS A 214 26.67 -8.27 -9.50
N ALA A 215 27.94 -7.98 -9.30
CA ALA A 215 28.43 -6.61 -9.25
C ALA A 215 28.45 -5.99 -10.66
N SER A 216 28.21 -4.69 -10.73
CA SER A 216 28.45 -3.87 -11.93
C SER A 216 29.40 -2.74 -11.58
N ASP A 217 30.33 -2.43 -12.49
CA ASP A 217 31.23 -1.28 -12.41
C ASP A 217 30.65 -0.02 -13.09
N LYS A 218 29.45 -0.14 -13.62
CA LYS A 218 28.75 0.94 -14.33
C LYS A 218 28.00 1.84 -13.36
N GLU A 219 27.85 3.10 -13.73
CA GLU A 219 27.02 4.06 -13.02
C GLU A 219 25.58 3.53 -12.85
N PRO A 220 24.94 3.72 -11.68
CA PRO A 220 23.57 3.33 -11.46
C PRO A 220 22.62 3.92 -12.53
N GLY A 221 21.69 3.10 -13.01
CA GLY A 221 20.78 3.42 -14.11
C GLY A 221 21.31 3.03 -15.49
N THR A 222 22.59 2.64 -15.62
CA THR A 222 23.16 2.25 -16.92
C THR A 222 22.61 0.93 -17.38
N VAL A 223 22.09 0.88 -18.61
CA VAL A 223 21.71 -0.36 -19.29
C VAL A 223 22.99 -1.11 -19.70
N ILE A 224 23.18 -2.30 -19.17
CA ILE A 224 24.36 -3.14 -19.41
C ILE A 224 24.07 -4.26 -20.40
N GLU A 225 22.82 -4.68 -20.53
CA GLU A 225 22.34 -5.66 -21.50
C GLU A 225 20.90 -5.32 -21.90
N ALA A 226 20.54 -5.46 -23.17
CA ALA A 226 19.19 -5.22 -23.68
C ALA A 226 18.93 -6.11 -24.89
N GLU A 227 18.83 -7.42 -24.66
CA GLU A 227 18.58 -8.40 -25.71
C GLU A 227 17.69 -9.56 -25.22
N GLY A 228 17.20 -10.36 -26.15
CA GLY A 228 16.38 -11.52 -25.83
C GLY A 228 15.09 -11.12 -25.11
N ASP A 229 14.96 -11.47 -23.83
CA ASP A 229 13.74 -11.32 -23.03
C ASP A 229 13.89 -10.39 -21.81
N HIS A 230 15.03 -9.71 -21.68
CA HIS A 230 15.32 -8.86 -20.53
C HIS A 230 16.11 -7.58 -20.88
N ILE A 231 16.12 -6.67 -19.94
CA ILE A 231 16.98 -5.50 -19.88
C ILE A 231 17.66 -5.53 -18.52
N ASP A 232 18.97 -5.60 -18.50
CA ASP A 232 19.79 -5.55 -17.29
C ASP A 232 20.26 -4.11 -17.03
N ILE A 233 20.03 -3.64 -15.82
CA ILE A 233 20.31 -2.26 -15.43
C ILE A 233 21.20 -2.28 -14.19
N SER A 234 22.32 -1.55 -14.23
CA SER A 234 23.18 -1.37 -13.08
C SER A 234 22.46 -0.60 -11.97
N CYS A 235 22.62 -1.03 -10.74
CA CYS A 235 22.08 -0.36 -9.55
C CYS A 235 23.21 0.04 -8.59
N GLY A 236 22.88 0.74 -7.52
CA GLY A 236 23.85 1.09 -6.48
C GLY A 236 24.54 -0.15 -5.90
N GLU A 237 23.79 -1.26 -5.83
CA GLU A 237 24.30 -2.59 -5.52
C GLU A 237 23.48 -3.62 -6.30
N GLY A 238 24.17 -4.53 -7.01
CA GLY A 238 23.55 -5.55 -7.83
C GLY A 238 23.04 -5.05 -9.17
N ILE A 239 22.34 -5.92 -9.89
CA ILE A 239 21.76 -5.67 -11.22
C ILE A 239 20.27 -5.95 -11.16
N LEU A 240 19.48 -5.03 -11.71
CA LEU A 240 18.05 -5.20 -11.89
C LEU A 240 17.77 -5.75 -13.27
N ARG A 241 17.29 -6.99 -13.39
CA ARG A 241 16.84 -7.62 -14.63
C ARG A 241 15.36 -7.37 -14.84
N VAL A 242 15.02 -6.51 -15.77
CA VAL A 242 13.64 -6.18 -16.10
C VAL A 242 13.13 -7.12 -17.19
N THR A 243 11.99 -7.78 -16.93
CA THR A 243 11.36 -8.77 -17.84
C THR A 243 10.04 -8.29 -18.42
N GLU A 244 9.36 -7.32 -17.78
CA GLU A 244 8.15 -6.72 -18.29
C GLU A 244 8.16 -5.21 -18.17
N ILE A 245 7.68 -4.53 -19.21
CA ILE A 245 7.62 -3.08 -19.30
C ILE A 245 6.29 -2.60 -19.86
N GLN A 246 6.07 -1.29 -19.79
CA GLN A 246 4.95 -0.64 -20.44
C GLN A 246 5.38 0.70 -21.02
N ALA A 247 5.47 0.79 -22.34
CA ALA A 247 5.74 2.02 -23.05
C ALA A 247 4.54 3.00 -23.00
N PRO A 248 4.76 4.31 -23.20
CA PRO A 248 3.68 5.31 -23.18
C PRO A 248 2.55 4.94 -24.14
N GLY A 249 1.31 4.99 -23.64
CA GLY A 249 0.12 4.67 -24.45
C GLY A 249 -0.05 3.21 -24.87
N ARG A 250 0.85 2.32 -24.46
CA ARG A 250 0.79 0.88 -24.77
C ARG A 250 0.32 0.06 -23.57
N LYS A 251 -0.01 -1.21 -23.82
CA LYS A 251 -0.28 -2.21 -22.78
C LYS A 251 1.05 -2.72 -22.20
N ARG A 252 0.99 -3.29 -20.97
CA ARG A 252 2.07 -4.09 -20.38
C ARG A 252 2.47 -5.21 -21.33
N ALA A 253 3.77 -5.41 -21.52
CA ALA A 253 4.32 -6.41 -22.43
C ALA A 253 5.63 -6.97 -21.88
N ALA A 254 5.97 -8.21 -22.26
CA ALA A 254 7.29 -8.76 -22.04
C ALA A 254 8.35 -7.93 -22.78
N VAL A 255 9.54 -7.81 -22.20
CA VAL A 255 10.67 -7.09 -22.80
C VAL A 255 10.98 -7.64 -24.20
N LYS A 256 10.91 -8.96 -24.40
CA LYS A 256 11.10 -9.60 -25.70
C LYS A 256 10.20 -9.01 -26.79
N GLU A 257 8.93 -8.73 -26.47
CA GLU A 257 8.00 -8.16 -27.46
C GLU A 257 8.27 -6.68 -27.72
N TYR A 258 8.71 -5.97 -26.68
CA TYR A 258 9.09 -4.56 -26.81
C TYR A 258 10.34 -4.41 -27.72
N LEU A 259 11.37 -5.21 -27.52
CA LEU A 259 12.64 -5.13 -28.25
C LEU A 259 12.51 -5.50 -29.75
N LYS A 260 11.44 -6.20 -30.18
CA LYS A 260 11.18 -6.45 -31.62
C LYS A 260 10.99 -5.18 -32.47
N GLY A 261 10.52 -4.11 -31.83
CA GLY A 261 10.25 -2.83 -32.54
C GLY A 261 10.91 -1.61 -31.91
N ASN A 262 11.73 -1.81 -30.88
CA ASN A 262 12.43 -0.74 -30.16
C ASN A 262 13.84 -1.22 -29.81
N SER A 263 14.81 -0.33 -29.86
CA SER A 263 16.16 -0.58 -29.34
C SER A 263 16.42 0.28 -28.11
N ILE A 264 17.13 -0.29 -27.15
CA ILE A 264 17.74 0.46 -26.05
C ILE A 264 19.25 0.17 -26.16
N GLU A 265 20.02 1.20 -26.38
CA GLU A 265 21.47 1.06 -26.55
C GLU A 265 22.12 0.72 -25.22
N ILE A 266 23.07 -0.23 -25.22
CA ILE A 266 23.93 -0.51 -24.07
C ILE A 266 24.72 0.74 -23.73
N GLY A 267 24.79 1.09 -22.46
CA GLY A 267 25.38 2.34 -21.98
C GLY A 267 24.37 3.49 -21.85
N THR A 268 23.10 3.32 -22.28
CA THR A 268 22.06 4.31 -21.98
C THR A 268 21.84 4.37 -20.46
N VAL A 269 21.81 5.58 -19.91
CA VAL A 269 21.48 5.80 -18.49
C VAL A 269 19.99 6.12 -18.37
N LEU A 270 19.28 5.34 -17.61
CA LEU A 270 17.88 5.56 -17.24
C LEU A 270 17.83 6.43 -15.98
N GLY A 271 16.91 7.39 -15.94
CA GLY A 271 16.79 8.32 -14.79
C GLY A 271 15.37 8.83 -14.55
#